data_dcab4420f3cc35759fc7de6f103b8ef6
#
_entry.id   dcab4420f3cc35759fc7de6f103b8ef6
#
_cell.length_a   1.000
_cell.length_b   1.000
_cell.length_c   1.000
_cell.angle_alpha   90.00
_cell.angle_beta   90.00
_cell.angle_gamma   90.00
#
_symmetry.space_group_name_H-M   'P 1'
#
loop_
_entity.id
_entity.type
_entity.pdbx_description
1 polymer ?
#
loop_
_entity_poly.entity_id
_entity_poly.type
_entity_poly.pdbx_seq_one_letter_code
_entity_poly.pdbx_strand_id
1 'polypeptide(L)'
;MRVCFGAQPMLLGSGLNPNDLDEDGRLRAEQVLISAVDEAEYLGARGIAFLAGKWTEEHKAEHYAQLLKTTRAVCAHAAKKGMIVEMEVFDYDMDKAALIGPAPLAARFAADVRSYCSNFGLMVDLSHFPTTYETSKFVIQTLRPYITHFHIGNAVVHPGCEAYGDLHPRFGFPESANDTPELVDFFQVLRQEGFLNAAAPYVLSFEVKPWKDEDEELVLAGTKRVVNRAWALAE
;
A
#
# COMPACT_ATOMS: atom_id res chain seq x y z
N MET A 1 1.02 20.24 -7.46
CA MET A 1 1.36 19.13 -6.53
C MET A 1 0.09 18.30 -6.35
N ARG A 2 0.19 16.97 -6.35
CA ARG A 2 -0.94 16.08 -5.99
C ARG A 2 -0.80 15.70 -4.53
N VAL A 3 -1.87 15.78 -3.76
CA VAL A 3 -1.92 15.37 -2.36
C VAL A 3 -2.63 14.02 -2.28
N CYS A 4 -2.06 13.06 -1.58
CA CYS A 4 -2.65 11.77 -1.26
C CYS A 4 -2.69 11.65 0.26
N PHE A 5 -3.73 11.06 0.82
CA PHE A 5 -3.93 10.95 2.27
C PHE A 5 -3.78 9.49 2.71
N GLY A 6 -2.79 9.21 3.57
CA GLY A 6 -2.59 7.90 4.17
C GLY A 6 -3.41 7.76 5.45
N ALA A 7 -4.43 6.91 5.46
CA ALA A 7 -5.24 6.60 6.63
C ALA A 7 -4.73 5.37 7.41
N GLN A 8 -3.67 4.70 6.93
CA GLN A 8 -3.08 3.53 7.59
C GLN A 8 -2.68 3.83 9.06
N PRO A 9 -2.00 4.97 9.38
CA PRO A 9 -1.64 5.28 10.76
C PRO A 9 -2.84 5.47 11.69
N MET A 10 -4.00 5.92 11.16
CA MET A 10 -5.22 6.10 11.95
C MET A 10 -5.78 4.75 12.43
N LEU A 11 -5.74 3.72 11.60
CA LEU A 11 -6.14 2.36 11.98
C LEU A 11 -5.10 1.69 12.88
N LEU A 12 -3.83 1.71 12.48
CA LEU A 12 -2.75 1.06 13.21
C LEU A 12 -2.54 1.67 14.60
N GLY A 13 -2.55 3.00 14.70
CA GLY A 13 -2.37 3.70 15.97
C GLY A 13 -3.52 3.53 16.97
N SER A 14 -4.73 3.27 16.48
CA SER A 14 -5.93 3.01 17.30
C SER A 14 -6.20 1.51 17.53
N GLY A 15 -5.45 0.63 16.86
CA GLY A 15 -5.67 -0.82 16.92
C GLY A 15 -7.00 -1.27 16.30
N LEU A 16 -7.58 -0.47 15.40
CA LEU A 16 -8.86 -0.77 14.75
C LEU A 16 -8.66 -1.64 13.52
N ASN A 17 -9.60 -2.56 13.32
CA ASN A 17 -9.57 -3.53 12.24
C ASN A 17 -10.77 -3.34 11.30
N PRO A 18 -10.58 -2.92 10.03
CA PRO A 18 -11.67 -2.71 9.08
C PRO A 18 -12.37 -4.02 8.64
N ASN A 19 -11.78 -5.16 8.95
CA ASN A 19 -12.36 -6.49 8.73
C ASN A 19 -12.65 -7.25 10.04
N ASP A 20 -12.87 -6.52 11.14
CA ASP A 20 -13.20 -7.13 12.43
C ASP A 20 -14.46 -8.00 12.33
N LEU A 21 -14.45 -9.15 13.00
CA LEU A 21 -15.64 -10.01 13.13
C LEU A 21 -16.64 -9.45 14.12
N ASP A 22 -16.18 -8.69 15.13
CA ASP A 22 -17.05 -7.88 15.97
C ASP A 22 -17.56 -6.68 15.16
N GLU A 23 -18.88 -6.63 14.95
CA GLU A 23 -19.50 -5.60 14.12
C GLU A 23 -19.30 -4.19 14.70
N ASP A 24 -19.28 -4.03 16.02
CA ASP A 24 -19.02 -2.74 16.66
C ASP A 24 -17.55 -2.30 16.45
N GLY A 25 -16.60 -3.25 16.48
CA GLY A 25 -15.19 -3.01 16.14
C GLY A 25 -15.03 -2.56 14.69
N ARG A 26 -15.68 -3.29 13.77
CA ARG A 26 -15.69 -2.97 12.35
C ARG A 26 -16.28 -1.58 12.07
N LEU A 27 -17.42 -1.25 12.69
CA LEU A 27 -18.08 0.05 12.53
C LEU A 27 -17.23 1.20 13.07
N ARG A 28 -16.48 1.00 14.15
CA ARG A 28 -15.52 2.02 14.62
C ARG A 28 -14.40 2.26 13.60
N ALA A 29 -13.86 1.19 13.00
CA ALA A 29 -12.86 1.32 11.92
C ALA A 29 -13.45 2.02 10.69
N GLU A 30 -14.66 1.67 10.27
CA GLU A 30 -15.38 2.33 9.18
C GLU A 30 -15.56 3.83 9.44
N GLN A 31 -15.97 4.21 10.66
CA GLN A 31 -16.15 5.61 11.02
C GLN A 31 -14.84 6.41 10.99
N VAL A 32 -13.73 5.81 11.42
CA VAL A 32 -12.40 6.43 11.33
C VAL A 32 -12.02 6.67 9.86
N LEU A 33 -12.27 5.70 8.98
CA LEU A 33 -11.99 5.85 7.55
C LEU A 33 -12.92 6.89 6.87
N ILE A 34 -14.17 6.98 7.28
CA ILE A 34 -15.11 8.04 6.82
C ILE A 34 -14.57 9.43 7.25
N SER A 35 -14.12 9.56 8.50
CA SER A 35 -13.51 10.79 8.99
C SER A 35 -12.23 11.13 8.23
N ALA A 36 -11.43 10.11 7.87
CA ALA A 36 -10.23 10.29 7.04
C ALA A 36 -10.56 10.83 5.64
N VAL A 37 -11.68 10.41 5.04
CA VAL A 37 -12.16 10.98 3.77
C VAL A 37 -12.53 12.47 3.93
N ASP A 38 -13.16 12.85 5.03
CA ASP A 38 -13.53 14.25 5.28
C ASP A 38 -12.29 15.12 5.52
N GLU A 39 -11.31 14.61 6.25
CA GLU A 39 -10.03 15.30 6.45
C GLU A 39 -9.23 15.41 5.14
N ALA A 40 -9.18 14.34 4.35
CA ALA A 40 -8.54 14.33 3.04
C ALA A 40 -9.16 15.36 2.07
N GLU A 41 -10.49 15.51 2.08
CA GLU A 41 -11.19 16.55 1.32
C GLU A 41 -10.75 17.94 1.76
N TYR A 42 -10.73 18.20 3.07
CA TYR A 42 -10.29 19.49 3.63
C TYR A 42 -8.85 19.85 3.22
N LEU A 43 -7.97 18.84 3.12
CA LEU A 43 -6.58 19.01 2.69
C LEU A 43 -6.41 19.08 1.16
N GLY A 44 -7.49 18.94 0.41
CA GLY A 44 -7.45 18.90 -1.06
C GLY A 44 -6.78 17.66 -1.63
N ALA A 45 -6.82 16.54 -0.90
CA ALA A 45 -6.28 15.28 -1.38
C ALA A 45 -7.17 14.65 -2.46
N ARG A 46 -6.58 13.86 -3.35
CA ARG A 46 -7.32 13.14 -4.40
C ARG A 46 -8.16 11.97 -3.86
N GLY A 47 -7.82 11.48 -2.69
CA GLY A 47 -8.43 10.32 -2.05
C GLY A 47 -7.67 9.88 -0.82
N ILE A 48 -8.09 8.77 -0.26
CA ILE A 48 -7.44 8.12 0.88
C ILE A 48 -6.86 6.77 0.50
N ALA A 49 -5.78 6.37 1.17
CA ALA A 49 -5.28 5.00 1.17
C ALA A 49 -5.41 4.39 2.57
N PHE A 50 -5.75 3.11 2.65
CA PHE A 50 -5.81 2.35 3.89
C PHE A 50 -5.41 0.90 3.65
N LEU A 51 -5.20 0.12 4.72
CA LEU A 51 -4.84 -1.30 4.67
C LEU A 51 -5.98 -2.16 5.23
N ALA A 52 -5.99 -3.44 4.83
CA ALA A 52 -6.80 -4.45 5.51
C ALA A 52 -6.24 -4.72 6.92
N GLY A 53 -7.05 -5.20 7.83
CA GLY A 53 -6.63 -5.56 9.17
C GLY A 53 -6.24 -7.04 9.29
N LYS A 54 -5.88 -7.43 10.51
CA LYS A 54 -5.55 -8.82 10.86
C LYS A 54 -6.72 -9.78 10.60
N TRP A 55 -6.39 -11.02 10.37
CA TRP A 55 -7.32 -12.09 10.02
C TRP A 55 -6.88 -13.42 10.62
N THR A 56 -7.76 -14.42 10.56
CA THR A 56 -7.46 -15.81 10.94
C THR A 56 -7.87 -16.73 9.79
N GLU A 57 -7.13 -17.83 9.59
CA GLU A 57 -7.44 -18.77 8.50
C GLU A 57 -8.82 -19.41 8.66
N GLU A 58 -9.23 -19.72 9.90
CA GLU A 58 -10.54 -20.30 10.21
C GLU A 58 -11.70 -19.39 9.79
N HIS A 59 -11.55 -18.06 9.93
CA HIS A 59 -12.59 -17.07 9.63
C HIS A 59 -12.24 -16.14 8.46
N LYS A 60 -11.40 -16.60 7.55
CA LYS A 60 -10.93 -15.78 6.43
C LYS A 60 -12.05 -15.26 5.54
N ALA A 61 -13.06 -16.09 5.28
CA ALA A 61 -14.19 -15.71 4.47
C ALA A 61 -15.05 -14.63 5.14
N GLU A 62 -15.24 -14.72 6.45
CA GLU A 62 -15.97 -13.74 7.26
C GLU A 62 -15.21 -12.42 7.33
N HIS A 63 -13.90 -12.46 7.60
CA HIS A 63 -13.04 -11.27 7.55
C HIS A 63 -13.10 -10.58 6.19
N TYR A 64 -13.06 -11.37 5.11
CA TYR A 64 -13.18 -10.83 3.75
C TYR A 64 -14.53 -10.15 3.51
N ALA A 65 -15.62 -10.77 3.96
CA ALA A 65 -16.96 -10.19 3.85
C ALA A 65 -17.11 -8.88 4.66
N GLN A 66 -16.53 -8.82 5.87
CA GLN A 66 -16.53 -7.62 6.69
C GLN A 66 -15.72 -6.49 6.03
N LEU A 67 -14.54 -6.82 5.46
CA LEU A 67 -13.74 -5.84 4.73
C LEU A 67 -14.48 -5.26 3.52
N LEU A 68 -15.22 -6.10 2.77
CA LEU A 68 -16.07 -5.64 1.66
C LEU A 68 -17.13 -4.65 2.14
N LYS A 69 -17.80 -4.88 3.28
CA LYS A 69 -18.79 -3.95 3.84
C LYS A 69 -18.15 -2.60 4.12
N THR A 70 -17.06 -2.59 4.90
CA THR A 70 -16.32 -1.38 5.26
C THR A 70 -15.86 -0.61 4.02
N THR A 71 -15.20 -1.30 3.08
CA THR A 71 -14.68 -0.67 1.85
C THR A 71 -15.81 -0.05 1.02
N ARG A 72 -16.95 -0.72 0.88
CA ARG A 72 -18.10 -0.19 0.15
C ARG A 72 -18.68 1.07 0.80
N ALA A 73 -18.81 1.10 2.12
CA ALA A 73 -19.29 2.27 2.86
C ALA A 73 -18.35 3.48 2.67
N VAL A 74 -17.04 3.25 2.81
CA VAL A 74 -16.02 4.29 2.61
C VAL A 74 -16.00 4.78 1.16
N CYS A 75 -16.05 3.88 0.17
CA CYS A 75 -16.15 4.26 -1.25
C CYS A 75 -17.39 5.07 -1.56
N ALA A 76 -18.55 4.70 -1.00
CA ALA A 76 -19.80 5.43 -1.19
C ALA A 76 -19.75 6.85 -0.59
N HIS A 77 -19.07 7.03 0.56
CA HIS A 77 -18.84 8.34 1.15
C HIS A 77 -17.89 9.19 0.29
N ALA A 78 -16.74 8.62 -0.09
CA ALA A 78 -15.71 9.27 -0.92
C ALA A 78 -16.24 9.66 -2.32
N ALA A 79 -17.12 8.84 -2.91
CA ALA A 79 -17.72 9.12 -4.21
C ALA A 79 -18.53 10.42 -4.23
N LYS A 80 -19.20 10.79 -3.13
CA LYS A 80 -19.95 12.05 -2.99
C LYS A 80 -19.06 13.28 -3.10
N LYS A 81 -17.75 13.10 -2.87
CA LYS A 81 -16.71 14.12 -2.89
C LYS A 81 -15.82 14.02 -4.13
N GLY A 82 -16.10 13.08 -5.06
CA GLY A 82 -15.28 12.83 -6.24
C GLY A 82 -13.90 12.23 -5.92
N MET A 83 -13.75 11.58 -4.77
CA MET A 83 -12.48 11.06 -4.27
C MET A 83 -12.35 9.56 -4.55
N ILE A 84 -11.11 9.13 -4.78
CA ILE A 84 -10.74 7.72 -4.89
C ILE A 84 -10.45 7.13 -3.49
N VAL A 85 -10.74 5.84 -3.35
CA VAL A 85 -10.34 5.03 -2.20
C VAL A 85 -9.33 3.99 -2.69
N GLU A 86 -8.18 3.95 -2.07
CA GLU A 86 -7.09 3.05 -2.43
C GLU A 86 -6.84 2.08 -1.27
N MET A 87 -6.77 0.78 -1.59
CA MET A 87 -6.32 -0.21 -0.61
C MET A 87 -4.88 -0.57 -0.90
N GLU A 88 -4.05 -0.46 0.12
CA GLU A 88 -2.67 -0.92 0.04
C GLU A 88 -2.59 -2.43 0.15
N VAL A 89 -1.84 -3.02 -0.78
CA VAL A 89 -1.48 -4.44 -0.77
C VAL A 89 -0.31 -4.60 0.19
N PHE A 90 -0.52 -5.31 1.29
CA PHE A 90 0.36 -5.27 2.46
C PHE A 90 1.02 -6.62 2.76
N ASP A 91 1.88 -6.69 3.80
CA ASP A 91 2.40 -7.97 4.30
C ASP A 91 1.25 -8.86 4.81
N TYR A 92 1.35 -10.17 4.52
CA TYR A 92 0.25 -11.11 4.74
C TYR A 92 0.39 -11.92 6.04
N ASP A 93 1.62 -12.25 6.43
CA ASP A 93 1.90 -13.18 7.53
C ASP A 93 3.13 -12.81 8.38
N MET A 94 3.74 -11.66 8.14
CA MET A 94 5.02 -11.31 8.75
C MET A 94 4.88 -10.38 9.96
N ASP A 95 4.40 -9.15 9.77
CA ASP A 95 4.35 -8.10 10.80
C ASP A 95 2.92 -7.59 11.01
N LYS A 96 2.37 -6.88 10.05
CA LYS A 96 0.98 -6.39 10.13
C LYS A 96 -0.01 -7.52 9.89
N ALA A 97 0.40 -8.54 9.13
CA ALA A 97 -0.40 -9.71 8.82
C ALA A 97 -1.81 -9.32 8.31
N ALA A 98 -1.82 -8.46 7.31
CA ALA A 98 -3.04 -7.90 6.74
C ALA A 98 -3.73 -8.90 5.80
N LEU A 99 -5.06 -8.96 5.83
CA LEU A 99 -5.84 -9.91 5.02
C LEU A 99 -5.55 -9.78 3.52
N ILE A 100 -5.32 -8.56 3.01
CA ILE A 100 -5.04 -8.31 1.60
C ILE A 100 -3.53 -8.10 1.41
N GLY A 101 -2.84 -9.20 1.10
CA GLY A 101 -1.39 -9.26 0.84
C GLY A 101 -1.07 -9.87 -0.53
N PRO A 102 -1.24 -11.19 -0.75
CA PRO A 102 -0.90 -11.82 -2.03
C PRO A 102 -1.68 -11.24 -3.21
N ALA A 103 -0.98 -10.99 -4.32
CA ALA A 103 -1.56 -10.34 -5.50
C ALA A 103 -2.84 -11.02 -6.05
N PRO A 104 -2.98 -12.36 -6.12
CA PRO A 104 -4.23 -12.97 -6.55
C PRO A 104 -5.42 -12.65 -5.64
N LEU A 105 -5.19 -12.59 -4.32
CA LEU A 105 -6.24 -12.22 -3.36
C LEU A 105 -6.61 -10.74 -3.48
N ALA A 106 -5.61 -9.88 -3.63
CA ALA A 106 -5.81 -8.44 -3.86
C ALA A 106 -6.57 -8.17 -5.17
N ALA A 107 -6.24 -8.88 -6.26
CA ALA A 107 -6.95 -8.78 -7.53
C ALA A 107 -8.42 -9.17 -7.39
N ARG A 108 -8.70 -10.30 -6.71
CA ARG A 108 -10.06 -10.74 -6.43
C ARG A 108 -10.83 -9.70 -5.63
N PHE A 109 -10.24 -9.21 -4.54
CA PHE A 109 -10.86 -8.18 -3.70
C PHE A 109 -11.17 -6.92 -4.50
N ALA A 110 -10.22 -6.43 -5.30
CA ALA A 110 -10.44 -5.26 -6.14
C ALA A 110 -11.54 -5.46 -7.19
N ALA A 111 -11.63 -6.66 -7.78
CA ALA A 111 -12.72 -7.00 -8.69
C ALA A 111 -14.09 -6.96 -7.99
N ASP A 112 -14.18 -7.57 -6.81
CA ASP A 112 -15.41 -7.60 -6.01
C ASP A 112 -15.84 -6.19 -5.59
N VAL A 113 -14.91 -5.33 -5.11
CA VAL A 113 -15.23 -3.94 -4.77
C VAL A 113 -15.64 -3.15 -6.01
N ARG A 114 -14.92 -3.26 -7.13
CA ARG A 114 -15.22 -2.51 -8.37
C ARG A 114 -16.53 -2.93 -9.02
N SER A 115 -17.08 -4.07 -8.68
CA SER A 115 -18.43 -4.44 -9.13
C SER A 115 -19.53 -3.51 -8.55
N TYR A 116 -19.22 -2.76 -7.49
CA TYR A 116 -20.12 -1.81 -6.83
C TYR A 116 -19.60 -0.37 -6.80
N CYS A 117 -18.28 -0.18 -6.79
CA CYS A 117 -17.64 1.10 -6.54
C CYS A 117 -16.60 1.40 -7.63
N SER A 118 -16.89 2.31 -8.56
CA SER A 118 -15.97 2.70 -9.63
C SER A 118 -14.75 3.52 -9.14
N ASN A 119 -14.86 4.12 -7.95
CA ASN A 119 -13.84 4.96 -7.32
C ASN A 119 -12.89 4.20 -6.38
N PHE A 120 -12.65 2.91 -6.66
CA PHE A 120 -11.73 2.08 -5.89
C PHE A 120 -10.49 1.71 -6.72
N GLY A 121 -9.32 1.67 -6.09
CA GLY A 121 -8.06 1.21 -6.66
C GLY A 121 -7.16 0.51 -5.65
N LEU A 122 -6.03 0.00 -6.15
CA LEU A 122 -4.99 -0.58 -5.31
C LEU A 122 -3.77 0.33 -5.28
N MET A 123 -3.19 0.50 -4.11
CA MET A 123 -1.86 1.02 -3.89
C MET A 123 -0.89 -0.15 -3.73
N VAL A 124 0.22 -0.10 -4.45
CA VAL A 124 1.21 -1.18 -4.50
C VAL A 124 2.56 -0.64 -4.08
N ASP A 125 3.14 -1.18 -3.02
CA ASP A 125 4.46 -0.82 -2.52
C ASP A 125 5.47 -1.93 -2.83
N LEU A 126 6.62 -1.54 -3.36
CA LEU A 126 7.75 -2.43 -3.60
C LEU A 126 8.24 -3.11 -2.31
N SER A 127 8.13 -2.45 -1.14
CA SER A 127 8.53 -3.01 0.15
C SER A 127 7.76 -4.27 0.54
N HIS A 128 6.53 -4.43 0.03
CA HIS A 128 5.67 -5.56 0.37
C HIS A 128 5.86 -6.79 -0.53
N PHE A 129 6.57 -6.68 -1.66
CA PHE A 129 6.81 -7.84 -2.53
C PHE A 129 7.64 -8.93 -1.85
N PRO A 130 8.77 -8.61 -1.19
CA PRO A 130 9.50 -9.63 -0.44
C PRO A 130 8.73 -10.18 0.76
N THR A 131 7.80 -9.42 1.35
CA THR A 131 6.98 -9.87 2.49
C THR A 131 5.82 -10.79 2.07
N THR A 132 5.43 -10.75 0.80
CA THR A 132 4.46 -11.68 0.20
C THR A 132 5.12 -12.75 -0.65
N TYR A 133 6.46 -12.77 -0.72
CA TYR A 133 7.28 -13.71 -1.51
C TYR A 133 6.98 -13.66 -3.01
N GLU A 134 6.63 -12.48 -3.51
CA GLU A 134 6.24 -12.24 -4.89
C GLU A 134 7.27 -11.38 -5.64
N THR A 135 7.30 -11.47 -6.97
CA THR A 135 8.19 -10.66 -7.82
C THR A 135 7.45 -9.46 -8.38
N SER A 136 8.17 -8.36 -8.71
CA SER A 136 7.59 -7.16 -9.34
C SER A 136 6.73 -7.52 -10.55
N LYS A 137 7.24 -8.37 -11.44
CA LYS A 137 6.52 -8.79 -12.64
C LYS A 137 5.19 -9.46 -12.32
N PHE A 138 5.19 -10.41 -11.39
CA PHE A 138 3.98 -11.15 -11.03
C PHE A 138 2.92 -10.23 -10.40
N VAL A 139 3.32 -9.40 -9.43
CA VAL A 139 2.41 -8.48 -8.75
C VAL A 139 1.83 -7.46 -9.72
N ILE A 140 2.69 -6.76 -10.48
CA ILE A 140 2.25 -5.70 -11.39
C ILE A 140 1.33 -6.25 -12.48
N GLN A 141 1.66 -7.39 -13.09
CA GLN A 141 0.81 -8.01 -14.12
C GLN A 141 -0.53 -8.47 -13.57
N THR A 142 -0.53 -9.10 -12.39
CA THR A 142 -1.76 -9.59 -11.74
C THR A 142 -2.69 -8.45 -11.34
N LEU A 143 -2.14 -7.35 -10.81
CA LEU A 143 -2.91 -6.23 -10.29
C LEU A 143 -3.15 -5.13 -11.31
N ARG A 144 -2.58 -5.23 -12.51
CA ARG A 144 -2.57 -4.17 -13.54
C ARG A 144 -3.90 -3.43 -13.74
N PRO A 145 -5.08 -4.10 -13.79
CA PRO A 145 -6.35 -3.40 -14.01
C PRO A 145 -6.79 -2.52 -12.83
N TYR A 146 -6.20 -2.71 -11.65
CA TYR A 146 -6.66 -2.11 -10.41
C TYR A 146 -5.71 -1.09 -9.81
N ILE A 147 -4.43 -1.08 -10.23
CA ILE A 147 -3.40 -0.19 -9.68
C ILE A 147 -3.71 1.26 -10.02
N THR A 148 -3.63 2.12 -9.00
CA THR A 148 -3.82 3.56 -9.11
C THR A 148 -2.70 4.38 -8.48
N HIS A 149 -1.85 3.75 -7.66
CA HIS A 149 -0.78 4.39 -6.90
C HIS A 149 0.36 3.40 -6.65
N PHE A 150 1.58 3.89 -6.67
CA PHE A 150 2.78 3.14 -6.35
C PHE A 150 3.55 3.78 -5.20
N HIS A 151 3.99 2.95 -4.28
CA HIS A 151 5.03 3.28 -3.31
C HIS A 151 6.31 2.54 -3.64
N ILE A 152 7.43 3.14 -3.26
CA ILE A 152 8.75 2.52 -3.31
C ILE A 152 9.40 2.64 -1.94
N GLY A 153 9.56 1.51 -1.32
CA GLY A 153 10.11 1.36 0.02
C GLY A 153 11.03 0.15 0.12
N ASN A 154 11.42 -0.15 1.32
CA ASN A 154 12.32 -1.25 1.63
C ASN A 154 11.82 -2.00 2.87
N ALA A 155 12.18 -3.27 3.01
CA ALA A 155 11.85 -4.11 4.16
C ALA A 155 13.01 -5.01 4.53
N VAL A 156 13.05 -5.45 5.77
CA VAL A 156 13.94 -6.53 6.24
C VAL A 156 13.09 -7.75 6.52
N VAL A 157 13.31 -8.83 5.75
CA VAL A 157 12.46 -10.03 5.80
C VAL A 157 13.11 -11.21 6.51
N HIS A 158 14.34 -11.04 7.02
CA HIS A 158 15.05 -12.09 7.76
C HIS A 158 14.80 -11.96 9.25
N PRO A 159 14.15 -12.96 9.91
CA PRO A 159 13.89 -12.92 11.34
C PRO A 159 15.18 -12.76 12.17
N GLY A 160 15.12 -11.92 13.20
CA GLY A 160 16.27 -11.64 14.07
C GLY A 160 17.22 -10.55 13.57
N CYS A 161 17.06 -10.07 12.34
CA CYS A 161 17.79 -8.91 11.85
C CYS A 161 17.18 -7.60 12.36
N GLU A 162 18.00 -6.55 12.40
CA GLU A 162 17.57 -5.21 12.76
C GLU A 162 16.54 -4.68 11.72
N ALA A 163 15.55 -3.94 12.17
CA ALA A 163 14.43 -3.45 11.35
C ALA A 163 13.61 -4.55 10.66
N TYR A 164 13.55 -5.77 11.22
CA TYR A 164 12.71 -6.86 10.71
C TYR A 164 11.24 -6.45 10.67
N GLY A 165 10.57 -6.74 9.56
CA GLY A 165 9.16 -6.45 9.31
C GLY A 165 8.93 -5.23 8.43
N ASP A 166 7.75 -4.65 8.56
CA ASP A 166 7.27 -3.51 7.81
C ASP A 166 7.68 -2.18 8.48
N LEU A 167 8.99 -1.93 8.48
CA LEU A 167 9.58 -0.75 9.13
C LEU A 167 10.21 0.26 8.15
N HIS A 168 10.17 -0.03 6.86
CA HIS A 168 10.60 0.84 5.77
C HIS A 168 11.96 1.52 5.96
N PRO A 169 13.04 0.77 6.31
CA PRO A 169 14.36 1.38 6.43
C PRO A 169 14.83 1.91 5.07
N ARG A 170 15.85 2.77 5.07
CA ARG A 170 16.44 3.29 3.83
C ARG A 170 16.89 2.19 2.89
N PHE A 171 16.97 2.48 1.60
CA PHE A 171 17.62 1.59 0.61
C PHE A 171 19.07 1.32 1.00
N GLY A 172 19.53 0.08 0.77
CA GLY A 172 20.87 -0.36 1.19
C GLY A 172 21.02 -0.48 2.72
N PHE A 173 19.94 -0.58 3.47
CA PHE A 173 20.00 -0.95 4.89
C PHE A 173 20.51 -2.40 5.03
N PRO A 174 21.32 -2.73 6.07
CA PRO A 174 21.84 -4.08 6.24
C PRO A 174 20.72 -5.13 6.23
N GLU A 175 20.94 -6.25 5.51
CA GLU A 175 20.00 -7.38 5.38
C GLU A 175 18.61 -7.00 4.83
N SER A 176 18.47 -5.81 4.24
CA SER A 176 17.22 -5.41 3.61
C SER A 176 17.04 -5.99 2.21
N ALA A 177 15.79 -6.08 1.76
CA ALA A 177 15.41 -6.76 0.53
C ALA A 177 15.56 -5.89 -0.73
N ASN A 178 15.46 -4.57 -0.60
CA ASN A 178 15.42 -3.67 -1.75
C ASN A 178 16.57 -2.67 -1.75
N ASP A 179 17.22 -2.55 -2.92
CA ASP A 179 18.20 -1.50 -3.24
C ASP A 179 18.09 -1.17 -4.75
N THR A 180 19.15 -0.63 -5.31
CA THR A 180 19.19 -0.24 -6.73
C THR A 180 18.79 -1.37 -7.70
N PRO A 181 19.24 -2.63 -7.57
CA PRO A 181 18.84 -3.70 -8.49
C PRO A 181 17.33 -3.98 -8.51
N GLU A 182 16.71 -4.05 -7.35
CA GLU A 182 15.26 -4.32 -7.22
C GLU A 182 14.43 -3.15 -7.75
N LEU A 183 14.90 -1.91 -7.55
CA LEU A 183 14.27 -0.73 -8.17
C LEU A 183 14.43 -0.72 -9.69
N VAL A 184 15.56 -1.17 -10.24
CA VAL A 184 15.74 -1.32 -11.70
C VAL A 184 14.72 -2.30 -12.25
N ASP A 185 14.61 -3.50 -11.65
CA ASP A 185 13.61 -4.52 -12.03
C ASP A 185 12.20 -3.93 -11.99
N PHE A 186 11.84 -3.27 -10.89
CA PHE A 186 10.54 -2.65 -10.72
C PHE A 186 10.24 -1.62 -11.81
N PHE A 187 11.15 -0.69 -12.10
CA PHE A 187 10.96 0.32 -13.15
C PHE A 187 10.89 -0.29 -14.54
N GLN A 188 11.67 -1.33 -14.83
CA GLN A 188 11.58 -2.05 -16.09
C GLN A 188 10.21 -2.70 -16.27
N VAL A 189 9.67 -3.33 -15.22
CA VAL A 189 8.32 -3.89 -15.24
C VAL A 189 7.26 -2.80 -15.43
N LEU A 190 7.33 -1.69 -14.68
CA LEU A 190 6.39 -0.57 -14.84
C LEU A 190 6.40 -0.01 -16.27
N ARG A 191 7.57 0.06 -16.90
CA ARG A 191 7.69 0.49 -18.30
C ARG A 191 7.04 -0.51 -19.25
N GLN A 192 7.36 -1.80 -19.12
CA GLN A 192 6.81 -2.87 -19.95
C GLN A 192 5.28 -2.94 -19.88
N GLU A 193 4.72 -2.71 -18.69
CA GLU A 193 3.28 -2.73 -18.45
C GLU A 193 2.58 -1.38 -18.75
N GLY A 194 3.32 -0.36 -19.19
CA GLY A 194 2.78 0.92 -19.67
C GLY A 194 2.40 1.90 -18.56
N PHE A 195 2.89 1.71 -17.33
CA PHE A 195 2.63 2.62 -16.20
C PHE A 195 3.46 3.91 -16.24
N LEU A 196 4.64 3.87 -16.89
CA LEU A 196 5.49 5.06 -17.04
C LEU A 196 5.05 5.87 -18.27
N ASN A 197 3.90 6.52 -18.16
CA ASN A 197 3.29 7.31 -19.23
C ASN A 197 3.19 8.78 -18.81
N ALA A 198 3.95 9.66 -19.46
CA ALA A 198 3.97 11.09 -19.15
C ALA A 198 2.61 11.79 -19.45
N ALA A 199 1.81 11.29 -20.40
CA ALA A 199 0.50 11.86 -20.70
C ALA A 199 -0.57 11.52 -19.64
N ALA A 200 -0.40 10.42 -18.90
CA ALA A 200 -1.29 9.99 -17.84
C ALA A 200 -0.46 9.43 -16.66
N PRO A 201 0.26 10.30 -15.93
CA PRO A 201 1.19 9.84 -14.92
C PRO A 201 0.47 9.28 -13.69
N TYR A 202 0.93 8.13 -13.23
CA TYR A 202 0.58 7.58 -11.92
C TYR A 202 1.30 8.33 -10.81
N VAL A 203 0.80 8.22 -9.59
CA VAL A 203 1.53 8.66 -8.39
C VAL A 203 2.57 7.61 -8.06
N LEU A 204 3.79 8.04 -7.79
CA LEU A 204 4.88 7.25 -7.24
C LEU A 204 5.47 8.02 -6.06
N SER A 205 5.41 7.44 -4.88
CA SER A 205 5.88 8.05 -3.62
C SER A 205 7.00 7.23 -2.99
N PHE A 206 7.90 7.91 -2.27
CA PHE A 206 8.85 7.23 -1.39
C PHE A 206 8.15 6.82 -0.09
N GLU A 207 8.44 5.61 0.39
CA GLU A 207 8.05 5.17 1.72
C GLU A 207 9.29 4.61 2.42
N VAL A 208 10.09 5.52 2.97
CA VAL A 208 11.30 5.21 3.73
C VAL A 208 11.30 6.00 5.04
N LYS A 209 11.74 5.35 6.10
CA LYS A 209 11.81 5.91 7.44
C LYS A 209 13.25 5.87 7.95
N PRO A 210 13.77 6.96 8.54
CA PRO A 210 15.05 6.94 9.24
C PRO A 210 15.02 5.90 10.36
N TRP A 211 16.10 5.12 10.47
CA TRP A 211 16.24 4.12 11.51
C TRP A 211 17.01 4.70 12.68
N LYS A 212 16.45 4.68 13.91
CA LYS A 212 17.08 5.23 15.11
C LYS A 212 17.54 6.69 14.93
N ASP A 213 18.84 6.90 15.04
CA ASP A 213 19.47 8.22 14.98
C ASP A 213 19.92 8.62 13.57
N GLU A 214 19.43 7.95 12.52
CA GLU A 214 19.73 8.33 11.13
C GLU A 214 19.14 9.73 10.82
N ASP A 215 19.94 10.55 10.15
CA ASP A 215 19.54 11.90 9.73
C ASP A 215 18.51 11.83 8.60
N GLU A 216 17.36 12.46 8.80
CA GLU A 216 16.23 12.44 7.86
C GLU A 216 16.59 13.02 6.48
N GLU A 217 17.39 14.10 6.44
CA GLU A 217 17.80 14.74 5.19
C GLU A 217 18.75 13.83 4.41
N LEU A 218 19.67 13.15 5.12
CA LEU A 218 20.59 12.19 4.51
C LEU A 218 19.84 10.96 3.97
N VAL A 219 18.85 10.43 4.70
CA VAL A 219 18.00 9.32 4.26
C VAL A 219 17.23 9.72 3.01
N LEU A 220 16.60 10.91 3.01
CA LEU A 220 15.87 11.41 1.84
C LEU A 220 16.80 11.64 0.64
N ALA A 221 17.96 12.25 0.85
CA ALA A 221 18.93 12.48 -0.21
C ALA A 221 19.49 11.16 -0.76
N GLY A 222 19.72 10.18 0.11
CA GLY A 222 20.12 8.81 -0.25
C GLY A 222 19.05 8.13 -1.12
N THR A 223 17.81 8.17 -0.70
CA THR A 223 16.66 7.63 -1.43
C THR A 223 16.56 8.23 -2.83
N LYS A 224 16.64 9.54 -2.97
CA LYS A 224 16.63 10.23 -4.27
C LYS A 224 17.79 9.76 -5.17
N ARG A 225 18.99 9.57 -4.62
CA ARG A 225 20.13 9.07 -5.40
C ARG A 225 19.90 7.65 -5.91
N VAL A 226 19.39 6.75 -5.06
CA VAL A 226 19.09 5.36 -5.44
C VAL A 226 18.03 5.33 -6.54
N VAL A 227 16.95 6.08 -6.38
CA VAL A 227 15.88 6.18 -7.40
C VAL A 227 16.39 6.72 -8.72
N ASN A 228 17.15 7.82 -8.71
CA ASN A 228 17.71 8.39 -9.94
C ASN A 228 18.68 7.42 -10.64
N ARG A 229 19.49 6.70 -9.87
CA ARG A 229 20.37 5.68 -10.42
C ARG A 229 19.60 4.51 -11.03
N ALA A 230 18.62 3.99 -10.31
CA ALA A 230 17.77 2.90 -10.79
C ALA A 230 17.00 3.31 -12.06
N TRP A 231 16.45 4.53 -12.08
CA TRP A 231 15.78 5.07 -13.26
C TRP A 231 16.68 5.11 -14.49
N ALA A 232 17.91 5.64 -14.34
CA ALA A 232 18.89 5.71 -15.43
C ALA A 232 19.35 4.33 -15.93
N LEU A 233 19.36 3.31 -15.05
CA LEU A 233 19.72 1.94 -15.42
C LEU A 233 18.55 1.13 -16.00
N ALA A 234 17.32 1.55 -15.74
CA ALA A 234 16.11 0.91 -16.27
C ALA A 234 15.78 1.34 -17.72
N GLU A 235 16.48 2.34 -18.25
CA GLU A 235 16.37 2.77 -19.64
C GLU A 235 16.95 1.73 -20.61
#